data_dd3526ea90c5c2092be1027a2d5478b6
#
_entry.id   dd3526ea90c5c2092be1027a2d5478b6
#
_cell.length_a   1.000
_cell.length_b   1.000
_cell.length_c   1.000
_cell.angle_alpha   90.00
_cell.angle_beta   90.00
_cell.angle_gamma   90.00
#
_symmetry.space_group_name_H-M   'P 1'
#
loop_
_entity.id
_entity.type
_entity.pdbx_description
1 polymer ?
#
loop_
_entity_poly.entity_id
_entity_poly.type
_entity_poly.pdbx_seq_one_letter_code
_entity_poly.pdbx_strand_id
1 'polypeptide(L)'
;MSKMSTTPELTKKDFVSDQAVRWCPGCGDYAILAQTQKQMPTFGRKREEFVFVSGIGCSSRFPYYMNTYGFHSIHGRAPAIASGVKIANPELSVWVVTGDGDGLSIGGNHFMHALRRNMDLNILMFNNRIYGLTKGQYSPTSEVGKVTKATPYGSIDIPLNPPSLALGAQATFVARTIDRWQKHMAEMMERSYHHDGGSFIEIYQNCNIFNDGAFEPYTGPDKLDNVIELKNGEPMLFAKETKGIKLDGSTAKVVDMESTSMDDILIHDETNLDLAHIIANWTSNPDLPEPIGVIYSIDKPTYNQDMV
;
A
#
# COMPACT_ATOMS: atom_id res chain seq x y z
N MET A 1 -25.28 -14.14 37.45
CA MET A 1 -24.00 -14.67 36.92
C MET A 1 -24.03 -14.53 35.41
N SER A 2 -23.43 -13.44 34.91
CA SER A 2 -23.32 -13.20 33.46
C SER A 2 -22.31 -14.18 32.89
N LYS A 3 -22.72 -15.02 31.94
CA LYS A 3 -21.78 -15.82 31.14
C LYS A 3 -20.96 -14.86 30.32
N MET A 4 -19.69 -14.64 30.69
CA MET A 4 -18.70 -14.05 29.79
C MET A 4 -18.67 -14.94 28.55
N SER A 5 -19.19 -14.44 27.44
CA SER A 5 -19.03 -15.06 26.13
C SER A 5 -17.55 -14.91 25.78
N THR A 6 -16.76 -15.97 25.99
CA THR A 6 -15.42 -16.06 25.46
C THR A 6 -15.56 -16.28 23.94
N THR A 7 -15.49 -15.21 23.18
CA THR A 7 -15.29 -15.35 21.72
C THR A 7 -14.04 -16.21 21.53
N PRO A 8 -14.09 -17.32 20.78
CA PRO A 8 -12.91 -18.14 20.54
C PRO A 8 -11.82 -17.27 19.91
N GLU A 9 -10.60 -17.41 20.41
CA GLU A 9 -9.44 -16.70 19.87
C GLU A 9 -9.21 -17.17 18.43
N LEU A 10 -9.44 -16.28 17.47
CA LEU A 10 -9.25 -16.56 16.06
C LEU A 10 -7.76 -16.64 15.73
N THR A 11 -7.42 -17.50 14.80
CA THR A 11 -6.06 -17.71 14.31
C THR A 11 -5.97 -17.44 12.81
N LYS A 12 -4.77 -17.40 12.26
CA LYS A 12 -4.55 -17.31 10.81
C LYS A 12 -5.39 -18.33 10.02
N LYS A 13 -5.53 -19.58 10.55
CA LYS A 13 -6.26 -20.66 9.86
C LYS A 13 -7.74 -20.36 9.66
N ASP A 14 -8.33 -19.60 10.57
CA ASP A 14 -9.74 -19.22 10.49
C ASP A 14 -10.01 -18.25 9.35
N PHE A 15 -8.98 -17.53 8.86
CA PHE A 15 -9.05 -16.59 7.75
C PHE A 15 -8.62 -17.18 6.40
N VAL A 16 -8.22 -18.46 6.37
CA VAL A 16 -7.88 -19.16 5.13
C VAL A 16 -9.14 -19.79 4.55
N SER A 17 -9.47 -19.47 3.29
CA SER A 17 -10.60 -20.09 2.59
C SER A 17 -10.27 -21.53 2.13
N ASP A 18 -11.28 -22.27 1.71
CA ASP A 18 -11.16 -23.59 1.10
C ASP A 18 -10.71 -23.56 -0.37
N GLN A 19 -10.55 -22.37 -0.94
CA GLN A 19 -10.21 -22.21 -2.35
C GLN A 19 -8.72 -22.39 -2.61
N ALA A 20 -8.37 -23.17 -3.63
CA ALA A 20 -6.98 -23.28 -4.09
C ALA A 20 -6.51 -21.95 -4.69
N VAL A 21 -5.40 -21.44 -4.20
CA VAL A 21 -4.77 -20.22 -4.74
C VAL A 21 -4.28 -20.47 -6.17
N ARG A 22 -4.63 -19.57 -7.10
CA ARG A 22 -4.37 -19.69 -8.55
C ARG A 22 -3.34 -18.70 -9.08
N TRP A 23 -2.62 -18.01 -8.21
CA TRP A 23 -1.50 -17.17 -8.63
C TRP A 23 -0.33 -18.00 -9.13
N CYS A 24 0.58 -17.37 -9.87
CA CYS A 24 1.79 -18.00 -10.34
C CYS A 24 2.68 -18.44 -9.16
N PRO A 25 3.31 -19.59 -9.19
CA PRO A 25 4.26 -19.99 -8.14
C PRO A 25 5.36 -18.94 -7.97
N GLY A 26 5.60 -18.48 -6.73
CA GLY A 26 6.59 -17.46 -6.43
C GLY A 26 6.11 -16.01 -6.59
N CYS A 27 4.83 -15.78 -6.94
CA CYS A 27 4.24 -14.44 -6.99
C CYS A 27 4.20 -13.79 -5.61
N GLY A 28 4.51 -12.48 -5.52
CA GLY A 28 4.47 -11.71 -4.28
C GLY A 28 3.09 -11.64 -3.61
N ASP A 29 2.01 -11.85 -4.37
CA ASP A 29 0.63 -11.89 -3.85
C ASP A 29 0.46 -12.94 -2.73
N TYR A 30 1.21 -14.07 -2.78
CA TYR A 30 1.19 -15.07 -1.71
C TYR A 30 1.70 -14.52 -0.38
N ALA A 31 2.73 -13.71 -0.43
CA ALA A 31 3.32 -13.11 0.76
C ALA A 31 2.34 -12.13 1.42
N ILE A 32 1.69 -11.30 0.61
CA ILE A 32 0.69 -10.32 1.06
C ILE A 32 -0.53 -11.03 1.64
N LEU A 33 -1.06 -12.06 0.96
CA LEU A 33 -2.18 -12.86 1.46
C LEU A 33 -1.84 -13.51 2.79
N ALA A 34 -0.68 -14.16 2.88
CA ALA A 34 -0.25 -14.85 4.10
C ALA A 34 -0.12 -13.89 5.29
N GLN A 35 0.40 -12.67 5.05
CA GLN A 35 0.53 -11.65 6.08
C GLN A 35 -0.84 -11.09 6.48
N THR A 36 -1.72 -10.80 5.52
CA THR A 36 -3.09 -10.34 5.82
C THR A 36 -3.85 -11.37 6.66
N GLN A 37 -3.84 -12.65 6.26
CA GLN A 37 -4.47 -13.73 7.04
C GLN A 37 -3.90 -13.87 8.45
N LYS A 38 -2.61 -13.56 8.64
CA LYS A 38 -1.95 -13.56 9.96
C LYS A 38 -2.35 -12.34 10.80
N GLN A 39 -2.59 -11.19 10.15
CA GLN A 39 -2.88 -9.94 10.83
C GLN A 39 -4.35 -9.84 11.28
N MET A 40 -5.31 -10.35 10.49
CA MET A 40 -6.74 -10.20 10.81
C MET A 40 -7.13 -10.66 12.23
N PRO A 41 -6.63 -11.79 12.76
CA PRO A 41 -6.94 -12.20 14.13
C PRO A 41 -6.52 -11.19 15.20
N THR A 42 -5.44 -10.45 14.98
CA THR A 42 -4.90 -9.51 15.98
C THR A 42 -5.79 -8.28 16.19
N PHE A 43 -6.69 -8.01 15.26
CA PHE A 43 -7.63 -6.89 15.34
C PHE A 43 -8.84 -7.16 16.27
N GLY A 44 -8.97 -8.38 16.81
CA GLY A 44 -9.99 -8.70 17.82
C GLY A 44 -11.42 -8.73 17.30
N ARG A 45 -11.62 -8.70 15.98
CA ARG A 45 -12.94 -8.76 15.32
C ARG A 45 -13.28 -10.18 14.86
N LYS A 46 -14.58 -10.47 14.71
CA LYS A 46 -15.05 -11.69 14.09
C LYS A 46 -14.80 -11.66 12.57
N ARG A 47 -14.71 -12.83 11.93
CA ARG A 47 -14.48 -12.95 10.48
C ARG A 47 -15.54 -12.23 9.64
N GLU A 48 -16.80 -12.34 10.05
CA GLU A 48 -17.97 -11.73 9.42
C GLU A 48 -18.03 -10.21 9.54
N GLU A 49 -17.16 -9.60 10.33
CA GLU A 49 -17.01 -8.15 10.45
C GLU A 49 -15.97 -7.59 9.46
N PHE A 50 -15.24 -8.47 8.77
CA PHE A 50 -14.32 -8.09 7.70
C PHE A 50 -14.95 -8.28 6.34
N VAL A 51 -14.77 -7.29 5.45
CA VAL A 51 -15.20 -7.36 4.06
C VAL A 51 -14.06 -6.96 3.15
N PHE A 52 -13.66 -7.87 2.24
CA PHE A 52 -12.66 -7.59 1.23
C PHE A 52 -13.34 -7.31 -0.11
N VAL A 53 -13.09 -6.13 -0.69
CA VAL A 53 -13.66 -5.70 -1.97
C VAL A 53 -12.53 -5.54 -2.98
N SER A 54 -12.63 -6.19 -4.13
CA SER A 54 -11.62 -6.11 -5.17
C SER A 54 -12.19 -5.73 -6.53
N GLY A 55 -11.32 -5.17 -7.38
CA GLY A 55 -11.59 -4.93 -8.79
C GLY A 55 -11.24 -6.13 -9.67
N ILE A 56 -10.40 -5.92 -10.68
CA ILE A 56 -9.94 -6.96 -11.63
C ILE A 56 -8.42 -6.96 -11.72
N GLY A 57 -7.83 -8.13 -11.82
CA GLY A 57 -6.40 -8.37 -11.94
C GLY A 57 -5.94 -9.53 -11.04
N CYS A 58 -4.62 -9.77 -10.96
CA CYS A 58 -4.09 -10.85 -10.13
C CYS A 58 -4.42 -10.61 -8.66
N SER A 59 -4.12 -9.43 -8.13
CA SER A 59 -4.44 -9.03 -6.76
C SER A 59 -5.92 -9.15 -6.44
N SER A 60 -6.79 -8.90 -7.42
CA SER A 60 -8.25 -8.88 -7.23
C SER A 60 -8.87 -10.26 -6.99
N ARG A 61 -8.11 -11.33 -7.13
CA ARG A 61 -8.52 -12.68 -6.68
C ARG A 61 -8.51 -12.83 -5.16
N PHE A 62 -8.01 -11.85 -4.42
CA PHE A 62 -7.80 -11.88 -2.98
C PHE A 62 -9.05 -12.28 -2.18
N PRO A 63 -10.28 -11.76 -2.46
CA PRO A 63 -11.48 -12.13 -1.72
C PRO A 63 -11.82 -13.63 -1.78
N TYR A 64 -11.41 -14.35 -2.83
CA TYR A 64 -11.61 -15.81 -2.91
C TYR A 64 -10.76 -16.59 -1.91
N TYR A 65 -9.64 -16.01 -1.47
CA TYR A 65 -8.66 -16.67 -0.62
C TYR A 65 -8.76 -16.26 0.85
N MET A 66 -9.66 -15.31 1.15
CA MET A 66 -9.99 -14.90 2.51
C MET A 66 -11.29 -15.57 2.97
N ASN A 67 -11.30 -16.15 4.15
CA ASN A 67 -12.50 -16.70 4.77
C ASN A 67 -13.26 -15.61 5.55
N THR A 68 -13.70 -14.58 4.82
CA THR A 68 -14.46 -13.42 5.25
C THR A 68 -15.59 -13.15 4.26
N TYR A 69 -16.40 -12.13 4.48
CA TYR A 69 -17.21 -11.60 3.38
C TYR A 69 -16.33 -10.89 2.35
N GLY A 70 -16.77 -10.92 1.08
CA GLY A 70 -16.02 -10.28 0.03
C GLY A 70 -16.80 -10.07 -1.27
N PHE A 71 -16.32 -9.13 -2.07
CA PHE A 71 -16.84 -8.82 -3.40
C PHE A 71 -15.69 -8.80 -4.41
N HIS A 72 -15.76 -9.66 -5.41
CA HIS A 72 -14.96 -9.54 -6.61
C HIS A 72 -15.78 -8.77 -7.63
N SER A 73 -15.45 -7.50 -7.86
CA SER A 73 -16.32 -6.60 -8.60
C SER A 73 -15.85 -6.38 -10.05
N ILE A 74 -16.05 -5.18 -10.58
CA ILE A 74 -15.70 -4.79 -11.95
C ILE A 74 -14.42 -3.97 -11.92
N HIS A 75 -13.71 -3.90 -13.03
CA HIS A 75 -12.43 -3.21 -13.19
C HIS A 75 -12.51 -1.76 -12.67
N GLY A 76 -11.65 -1.45 -11.70
CA GLY A 76 -11.52 -0.14 -11.08
C GLY A 76 -12.71 0.32 -10.21
N ARG A 77 -13.65 -0.57 -9.87
CA ARG A 77 -14.87 -0.17 -9.12
C ARG A 77 -14.83 -0.54 -7.64
N ALA A 78 -13.78 -1.22 -7.20
CA ALA A 78 -13.67 -1.65 -5.81
C ALA A 78 -13.86 -0.50 -4.79
N PRO A 79 -13.22 0.68 -4.92
CA PRO A 79 -13.43 1.77 -3.96
C PRO A 79 -14.87 2.27 -3.89
N ALA A 80 -15.59 2.29 -5.03
CA ALA A 80 -16.99 2.73 -5.07
C ALA A 80 -17.92 1.73 -4.37
N ILE A 81 -17.71 0.42 -4.60
CA ILE A 81 -18.50 -0.65 -3.97
C ILE A 81 -18.18 -0.70 -2.47
N ALA A 82 -16.91 -0.63 -2.10
CA ALA A 82 -16.46 -0.60 -0.70
C ALA A 82 -17.07 0.59 0.07
N SER A 83 -17.13 1.78 -0.57
CA SER A 83 -17.80 2.94 0.01
C SER A 83 -19.27 2.67 0.29
N GLY A 84 -19.97 2.01 -0.65
CA GLY A 84 -21.36 1.61 -0.45
C GLY A 84 -21.55 0.61 0.69
N VAL A 85 -20.64 -0.37 0.81
CA VAL A 85 -20.64 -1.34 1.93
C VAL A 85 -20.45 -0.63 3.26
N LYS A 86 -19.46 0.27 3.35
CA LYS A 86 -19.18 1.03 4.58
C LYS A 86 -20.31 1.94 5.00
N ILE A 87 -20.98 2.61 4.04
CA ILE A 87 -22.15 3.45 4.30
C ILE A 87 -23.35 2.60 4.78
N ALA A 88 -23.55 1.43 4.17
CA ALA A 88 -24.65 0.54 4.54
C ALA A 88 -24.48 -0.09 5.93
N ASN A 89 -23.24 -0.34 6.34
CA ASN A 89 -22.91 -0.84 7.68
C ASN A 89 -21.56 -0.25 8.15
N PRO A 90 -21.57 0.86 8.91
CA PRO A 90 -20.37 1.54 9.37
C PRO A 90 -19.49 0.71 10.32
N GLU A 91 -20.05 -0.31 10.95
CA GLU A 91 -19.31 -1.17 11.91
C GLU A 91 -18.34 -2.16 11.21
N LEU A 92 -18.49 -2.37 9.92
CA LEU A 92 -17.63 -3.29 9.18
C LEU A 92 -16.23 -2.72 8.96
N SER A 93 -15.24 -3.59 9.11
CA SER A 93 -13.87 -3.32 8.65
C SER A 93 -13.79 -3.64 7.15
N VAL A 94 -13.73 -2.62 6.32
CA VAL A 94 -13.79 -2.75 4.86
C VAL A 94 -12.42 -2.54 4.24
N TRP A 95 -11.95 -3.55 3.53
CA TRP A 95 -10.64 -3.60 2.87
C TRP A 95 -10.81 -3.62 1.36
N VAL A 96 -10.15 -2.71 0.69
CA VAL A 96 -10.08 -2.66 -0.78
C VAL A 96 -8.77 -3.26 -1.23
N VAL A 97 -8.83 -4.23 -2.15
CA VAL A 97 -7.64 -4.80 -2.79
C VAL A 97 -7.68 -4.48 -4.28
N THR A 98 -6.67 -3.80 -4.75
CA THR A 98 -6.55 -3.38 -6.16
C THR A 98 -5.11 -3.52 -6.64
N GLY A 99 -4.91 -3.71 -7.93
CA GLY A 99 -3.60 -3.57 -8.56
C GLY A 99 -3.38 -2.12 -9.00
N ASP A 100 -2.14 -1.76 -9.29
CA ASP A 100 -1.77 -0.46 -9.86
C ASP A 100 -2.53 -0.18 -11.16
N GLY A 101 -2.63 -1.15 -12.06
CA GLY A 101 -3.39 -1.03 -13.29
C GLY A 101 -4.90 -0.90 -13.09
N ASP A 102 -5.47 -1.65 -12.15
CA ASP A 102 -6.89 -1.60 -11.82
C ASP A 102 -7.27 -0.28 -11.14
N GLY A 103 -6.51 0.11 -10.12
CA GLY A 103 -6.80 1.27 -9.30
C GLY A 103 -6.48 2.61 -9.95
N LEU A 104 -5.43 2.69 -10.76
CA LEU A 104 -4.93 3.97 -11.31
C LEU A 104 -5.32 4.24 -12.77
N SER A 105 -5.71 3.21 -13.53
CA SER A 105 -6.25 3.39 -14.88
C SER A 105 -7.74 3.72 -14.81
N ILE A 106 -8.60 2.77 -15.17
CA ILE A 106 -10.06 2.99 -15.15
C ILE A 106 -10.61 3.27 -13.73
N GLY A 107 -9.89 2.86 -12.69
CA GLY A 107 -10.24 3.07 -11.28
C GLY A 107 -9.86 4.42 -10.70
N GLY A 108 -8.99 5.20 -11.39
CA GLY A 108 -8.39 6.42 -10.83
C GLY A 108 -9.39 7.42 -10.26
N ASN A 109 -10.54 7.61 -10.93
CA ASN A 109 -11.59 8.49 -10.44
C ASN A 109 -12.21 8.00 -9.12
N HIS A 110 -12.47 6.69 -8.99
CA HIS A 110 -13.05 6.13 -7.77
C HIS A 110 -12.06 6.08 -6.62
N PHE A 111 -10.79 5.77 -6.92
CA PHE A 111 -9.70 5.85 -5.96
C PHE A 111 -9.56 7.25 -5.37
N MET A 112 -9.42 8.25 -6.23
CA MET A 112 -9.31 9.66 -5.82
C MET A 112 -10.51 10.11 -4.98
N HIS A 113 -11.73 9.80 -5.39
CA HIS A 113 -12.94 10.25 -4.69
C HIS A 113 -13.20 9.50 -3.38
N ALA A 114 -12.77 8.25 -3.21
CA ALA A 114 -12.83 7.55 -1.94
C ALA A 114 -11.90 8.21 -0.91
N LEU A 115 -10.65 8.51 -1.31
CA LEU A 115 -9.68 9.20 -0.45
C LEU A 115 -10.12 10.62 -0.12
N ARG A 116 -10.53 11.40 -1.12
CA ARG A 116 -10.98 12.80 -0.93
C ARG A 116 -12.16 12.92 0.03
N ARG A 117 -13.04 11.94 0.06
CA ARG A 117 -14.18 11.88 0.99
C ARG A 117 -13.80 11.35 2.37
N ASN A 118 -12.57 10.97 2.56
CA ASN A 118 -12.14 10.30 3.79
C ASN A 118 -13.07 9.14 4.18
N MET A 119 -13.42 8.30 3.19
CA MET A 119 -14.20 7.09 3.45
C MET A 119 -13.38 6.16 4.34
N ASP A 120 -13.95 5.69 5.44
CA ASP A 120 -13.27 4.77 6.36
C ASP A 120 -13.07 3.40 5.72
N LEU A 121 -12.00 3.30 4.93
CA LEU A 121 -11.61 2.16 4.11
C LEU A 121 -10.10 1.91 4.22
N ASN A 122 -9.71 0.64 4.25
CA ASN A 122 -8.31 0.24 4.15
C ASN A 122 -7.99 -0.16 2.71
N ILE A 123 -7.24 0.67 1.97
CA ILE A 123 -6.94 0.43 0.56
C ILE A 123 -5.53 -0.14 0.41
N LEU A 124 -5.44 -1.39 -0.02
CA LEU A 124 -4.19 -2.08 -0.35
C LEU A 124 -4.00 -2.08 -1.87
N MET A 125 -3.00 -1.35 -2.36
CA MET A 125 -2.63 -1.34 -3.77
C MET A 125 -1.40 -2.21 -4.00
N PHE A 126 -1.56 -3.31 -4.72
CA PHE A 126 -0.46 -4.19 -5.12
C PHE A 126 0.17 -3.61 -6.39
N ASN A 127 1.30 -2.94 -6.23
CA ASN A 127 2.01 -2.30 -7.33
C ASN A 127 3.12 -3.23 -7.83
N ASN A 128 2.91 -3.82 -9.00
CA ASN A 128 3.92 -4.66 -9.67
C ASN A 128 4.41 -4.07 -11.01
N ARG A 129 3.99 -2.85 -11.33
CA ARG A 129 4.37 -2.10 -12.54
C ARG A 129 4.09 -2.86 -13.84
N ILE A 130 3.04 -3.72 -13.86
CA ILE A 130 2.67 -4.50 -15.05
C ILE A 130 1.23 -5.01 -14.96
N TYR A 131 0.51 -5.09 -16.08
CA TYR A 131 -0.73 -5.88 -16.17
C TYR A 131 -0.40 -7.36 -16.30
N GLY A 132 -0.28 -8.08 -15.16
CA GLY A 132 0.09 -9.49 -15.15
C GLY A 132 -0.99 -10.42 -15.67
N LEU A 133 -2.26 -10.21 -15.29
CA LEU A 133 -3.38 -11.08 -15.64
C LEU A 133 -3.58 -11.18 -17.16
N THR A 134 -3.39 -10.08 -17.88
CA THR A 134 -3.52 -9.99 -19.34
C THR A 134 -2.23 -10.29 -20.11
N LYS A 135 -1.23 -10.85 -19.41
CA LYS A 135 0.05 -11.36 -19.92
C LYS A 135 1.09 -10.29 -20.30
N GLY A 136 1.18 -9.23 -19.50
CA GLY A 136 2.35 -8.36 -19.48
C GLY A 136 2.28 -7.11 -20.35
N GLN A 137 1.16 -6.37 -20.34
CA GLN A 137 1.12 -5.00 -20.84
C GLN A 137 1.69 -4.06 -19.77
N TYR A 138 2.29 -2.92 -20.19
CA TYR A 138 2.70 -1.90 -19.25
C TYR A 138 1.48 -1.30 -18.52
N SER A 139 1.66 -0.97 -17.26
CA SER A 139 0.64 -0.39 -16.37
C SER A 139 0.90 1.11 -16.18
N PRO A 140 -0.01 1.85 -15.53
CA PRO A 140 0.20 3.27 -15.24
C PRO A 140 1.45 3.60 -14.41
N THR A 141 2.02 2.63 -13.70
CA THR A 141 3.24 2.78 -12.88
C THR A 141 4.49 2.18 -13.52
N SER A 142 4.37 1.61 -14.73
CA SER A 142 5.51 1.09 -15.47
C SER A 142 6.48 2.20 -15.85
N GLU A 143 7.76 1.93 -15.79
CA GLU A 143 8.82 2.86 -16.17
C GLU A 143 8.75 3.25 -17.65
N VAL A 144 9.20 4.47 -17.97
CA VAL A 144 9.37 4.92 -19.36
C VAL A 144 10.33 3.98 -20.09
N GLY A 145 9.98 3.60 -21.30
CA GLY A 145 10.78 2.67 -22.09
C GLY A 145 10.51 1.20 -21.82
N LYS A 146 9.52 0.85 -20.98
CA LYS A 146 9.15 -0.54 -20.71
C LYS A 146 8.78 -1.28 -21.99
N VAL A 147 9.61 -2.24 -22.38
CA VAL A 147 9.35 -3.09 -23.53
C VAL A 147 8.44 -4.24 -23.12
N THR A 148 7.34 -4.39 -23.83
CA THR A 148 6.39 -5.50 -23.70
C THR A 148 5.97 -6.02 -25.07
N LYS A 149 5.24 -7.13 -25.12
CA LYS A 149 4.69 -7.63 -26.40
C LYS A 149 3.76 -6.61 -27.07
N ALA A 150 3.04 -5.79 -26.30
CA ALA A 150 2.14 -4.77 -26.80
C ALA A 150 2.87 -3.44 -27.13
N THR A 151 4.03 -3.23 -26.55
CA THR A 151 4.86 -2.02 -26.73
C THR A 151 6.30 -2.41 -27.08
N PRO A 152 6.56 -2.93 -28.30
CA PRO A 152 7.86 -3.46 -28.66
C PRO A 152 8.96 -2.37 -28.75
N TYR A 153 8.59 -1.11 -28.87
CA TYR A 153 9.51 0.04 -28.91
C TYR A 153 9.64 0.74 -27.53
N GLY A 154 9.04 0.16 -26.48
CA GLY A 154 8.98 0.75 -25.15
C GLY A 154 7.77 1.65 -24.92
N SER A 155 7.37 1.77 -23.63
CA SER A 155 6.31 2.70 -23.19
C SER A 155 6.81 4.14 -23.26
N ILE A 156 5.93 5.09 -23.59
CA ILE A 156 6.22 6.53 -23.63
C ILE A 156 5.53 7.30 -22.50
N ASP A 157 4.64 6.63 -21.77
CA ASP A 157 3.89 7.25 -20.67
C ASP A 157 4.79 7.52 -19.47
N ILE A 158 4.58 8.65 -18.83
CA ILE A 158 5.24 8.99 -17.56
C ILE A 158 4.55 8.18 -16.46
N PRO A 159 5.29 7.43 -15.62
CA PRO A 159 4.70 6.66 -14.55
C PRO A 159 3.93 7.52 -13.56
N LEU A 160 2.74 7.08 -13.18
CA LEU A 160 2.03 7.66 -12.04
C LEU A 160 2.75 7.29 -10.74
N ASN A 161 2.79 8.24 -9.81
CA ASN A 161 3.28 8.04 -8.46
C ASN A 161 2.05 7.88 -7.52
N PRO A 162 1.75 6.67 -7.03
CA PRO A 162 0.53 6.43 -6.27
C PRO A 162 0.44 7.20 -4.96
N PRO A 163 1.52 7.32 -4.12
CA PRO A 163 1.50 8.17 -2.95
C PRO A 163 1.25 9.64 -3.26
N SER A 164 1.90 10.20 -4.28
CA SER A 164 1.68 11.60 -4.69
C SER A 164 0.23 11.83 -5.14
N LEU A 165 -0.36 10.87 -5.85
CA LEU A 165 -1.77 10.94 -6.24
C LEU A 165 -2.70 10.87 -5.03
N ALA A 166 -2.40 9.99 -4.06
CA ALA A 166 -3.18 9.86 -2.84
C ALA A 166 -3.13 11.13 -1.99
N LEU A 167 -1.94 11.74 -1.83
CA LEU A 167 -1.77 13.03 -1.15
C LEU A 167 -2.51 14.15 -1.89
N GLY A 168 -2.40 14.22 -3.22
CA GLY A 168 -3.14 15.16 -4.07
C GLY A 168 -4.65 14.98 -3.97
N ALA A 169 -5.13 13.78 -3.70
CA ALA A 169 -6.53 13.47 -3.41
C ALA A 169 -6.91 13.73 -1.93
N GLN A 170 -6.01 14.30 -1.12
CA GLN A 170 -6.24 14.62 0.29
C GLN A 170 -6.45 13.40 1.19
N ALA A 171 -5.80 12.29 0.89
CA ALA A 171 -5.79 11.12 1.77
C ALA A 171 -5.27 11.52 3.16
N THR A 172 -5.85 10.92 4.20
CA THR A 172 -5.49 11.17 5.60
C THR A 172 -4.45 10.19 6.13
N PHE A 173 -4.25 9.06 5.44
CA PHE A 173 -3.20 8.10 5.71
C PHE A 173 -2.60 7.59 4.40
N VAL A 174 -1.28 7.73 4.25
CA VAL A 174 -0.53 7.25 3.08
C VAL A 174 0.71 6.53 3.56
N ALA A 175 0.87 5.27 3.17
CA ALA A 175 2.04 4.47 3.52
C ALA A 175 2.54 3.66 2.31
N ARG A 176 3.78 3.20 2.41
CA ARG A 176 4.39 2.27 1.45
C ARG A 176 5.09 1.13 2.16
N THR A 177 5.00 -0.06 1.59
CA THR A 177 5.72 -1.25 2.05
C THR A 177 6.08 -2.16 0.86
N ILE A 178 6.73 -3.28 1.14
CA ILE A 178 7.21 -4.23 0.15
C ILE A 178 6.79 -5.64 0.53
N ASP A 179 6.39 -6.47 -0.41
CA ASP A 179 5.88 -7.83 -0.20
C ASP A 179 6.84 -8.75 0.60
N ARG A 180 8.15 -8.56 0.45
CA ARG A 180 9.18 -9.32 1.18
C ARG A 180 9.50 -8.79 2.58
N TRP A 181 9.03 -7.60 2.94
CA TRP A 181 9.25 -6.99 4.26
C TRP A 181 8.08 -7.29 5.21
N GLN A 182 7.90 -8.57 5.55
CA GLN A 182 6.70 -9.08 6.23
C GLN A 182 6.36 -8.39 7.55
N LYS A 183 7.37 -8.10 8.40
CA LYS A 183 7.14 -7.41 9.68
C LYS A 183 6.70 -5.97 9.47
N HIS A 184 7.39 -5.26 8.56
CA HIS A 184 7.05 -3.89 8.20
C HIS A 184 5.65 -3.81 7.55
N MET A 185 5.31 -4.76 6.67
CA MET A 185 3.96 -4.82 6.08
C MET A 185 2.88 -5.07 7.15
N ALA A 186 3.15 -5.91 8.15
CA ALA A 186 2.25 -6.12 9.28
C ALA A 186 1.99 -4.82 10.05
N GLU A 187 3.04 -4.08 10.34
CA GLU A 187 2.96 -2.78 11.02
C GLU A 187 2.13 -1.77 10.21
N MET A 188 2.36 -1.68 8.89
CA MET A 188 1.58 -0.78 8.04
C MET A 188 0.09 -1.15 8.01
N MET A 189 -0.23 -2.45 7.96
CA MET A 189 -1.62 -2.93 8.03
C MET A 189 -2.26 -2.62 9.38
N GLU A 190 -1.52 -2.77 10.48
CA GLU A 190 -1.99 -2.46 11.83
C GLU A 190 -2.26 -0.96 11.98
N ARG A 191 -1.36 -0.11 11.52
CA ARG A 191 -1.54 1.34 11.52
C ARG A 191 -2.71 1.78 10.65
N SER A 192 -2.86 1.19 9.46
CA SER A 192 -3.99 1.41 8.57
C SER A 192 -5.33 1.04 9.22
N TYR A 193 -5.38 -0.10 9.90
CA TYR A 193 -6.59 -0.57 10.59
C TYR A 193 -7.02 0.34 11.74
N HIS A 194 -6.07 0.93 12.46
CA HIS A 194 -6.34 1.83 13.59
C HIS A 194 -6.52 3.30 13.18
N HIS A 195 -6.33 3.60 11.89
CA HIS A 195 -6.59 4.94 11.36
C HIS A 195 -8.09 5.13 11.10
N ASP A 196 -8.68 6.15 11.70
CA ASP A 196 -10.07 6.54 11.44
C ASP A 196 -10.15 7.34 10.14
N GLY A 197 -10.47 6.68 9.04
CA GLY A 197 -10.59 7.31 7.73
C GLY A 197 -10.04 6.48 6.57
N GLY A 198 -9.86 7.17 5.44
CA GLY A 198 -9.35 6.56 4.22
C GLY A 198 -7.86 6.31 4.29
N SER A 199 -7.44 5.08 4.57
CA SER A 199 -6.04 4.70 4.54
C SER A 199 -5.65 4.09 3.20
N PHE A 200 -4.44 4.45 2.74
CA PHE A 200 -3.85 3.96 1.51
C PHE A 200 -2.46 3.37 1.78
N ILE A 201 -2.28 2.11 1.43
CA ILE A 201 -0.97 1.43 1.47
C ILE A 201 -0.61 0.98 0.06
N GLU A 202 0.47 1.53 -0.48
CA GLU A 202 1.12 0.98 -1.65
C GLU A 202 2.05 -0.17 -1.23
N ILE A 203 1.87 -1.35 -1.84
CA ILE A 203 2.69 -2.53 -1.58
C ILE A 203 3.43 -2.88 -2.87
N TYR A 204 4.74 -2.69 -2.89
CA TYR A 204 5.58 -3.17 -3.98
C TYR A 204 5.55 -4.70 -4.01
N GLN A 205 5.09 -5.24 -5.13
CA GLN A 205 4.83 -6.66 -5.31
C GLN A 205 5.61 -7.20 -6.50
N ASN A 206 6.38 -8.26 -6.31
CA ASN A 206 7.13 -8.87 -7.39
C ASN A 206 6.25 -9.77 -8.27
N CYS A 207 6.09 -9.40 -9.54
CA CYS A 207 5.49 -10.26 -10.57
C CYS A 207 6.58 -11.08 -11.24
N ASN A 208 6.86 -12.27 -10.72
CA ASN A 208 7.97 -13.12 -11.17
C ASN A 208 7.83 -13.70 -12.59
N ILE A 209 6.73 -13.44 -13.30
CA ILE A 209 6.51 -13.93 -14.67
C ILE A 209 6.64 -12.81 -15.71
N PHE A 210 6.12 -11.62 -15.44
CA PHE A 210 6.05 -10.56 -16.43
C PHE A 210 6.90 -9.33 -16.09
N ASN A 211 7.34 -9.20 -14.82
CA ASN A 211 8.16 -8.08 -14.36
C ASN A 211 9.05 -8.49 -13.18
N ASP A 212 9.73 -9.64 -13.32
CA ASP A 212 10.60 -10.16 -12.27
C ASP A 212 11.77 -9.21 -12.00
N GLY A 213 12.07 -9.02 -10.70
CA GLY A 213 13.17 -8.16 -10.27
C GLY A 213 12.90 -6.65 -10.36
N ALA A 214 11.68 -6.20 -10.68
CA ALA A 214 11.35 -4.77 -10.74
C ALA A 214 11.67 -4.00 -9.45
N PHE A 215 11.70 -4.69 -8.31
CA PHE A 215 12.02 -4.15 -6.98
C PHE A 215 13.25 -4.80 -6.35
N GLU A 216 14.14 -5.40 -7.16
CA GLU A 216 15.37 -6.05 -6.67
C GLU A 216 16.25 -5.10 -5.85
N PRO A 217 16.44 -3.81 -6.20
CA PRO A 217 17.21 -2.88 -5.37
C PRO A 217 16.68 -2.75 -3.93
N TYR A 218 15.39 -2.99 -3.72
CA TYR A 218 14.70 -2.84 -2.42
C TYR A 218 14.51 -4.17 -1.66
N THR A 219 14.85 -5.29 -2.29
CA THR A 219 14.62 -6.63 -1.74
C THR A 219 15.87 -7.50 -1.72
N GLY A 220 16.89 -7.14 -2.51
CA GLY A 220 18.15 -7.85 -2.66
C GLY A 220 19.13 -7.66 -1.50
N PRO A 221 20.38 -8.07 -1.67
CA PRO A 221 21.45 -7.95 -0.65
C PRO A 221 21.71 -6.51 -0.22
N ASP A 222 21.65 -5.56 -1.16
CA ASP A 222 22.00 -4.14 -0.97
C ASP A 222 20.76 -3.28 -0.60
N LYS A 223 19.66 -3.92 -0.22
CA LYS A 223 18.40 -3.22 0.09
C LYS A 223 18.53 -2.14 1.16
N LEU A 224 19.42 -2.32 2.15
CA LEU A 224 19.62 -1.32 3.21
C LEU A 224 20.29 -0.04 2.71
N ASP A 225 20.98 -0.10 1.58
CA ASP A 225 21.61 1.05 0.95
C ASP A 225 20.63 1.80 0.02
N ASN A 226 19.51 1.15 -0.34
CA ASN A 226 18.55 1.66 -1.32
C ASN A 226 17.17 1.96 -0.72
N VAL A 227 16.95 1.66 0.57
CA VAL A 227 15.67 1.87 1.24
C VAL A 227 15.87 2.68 2.50
N ILE A 228 14.96 3.62 2.75
CA ILE A 228 14.87 4.35 4.00
C ILE A 228 13.53 4.03 4.68
N GLU A 229 13.60 3.56 5.94
CA GLU A 229 12.40 3.29 6.74
C GLU A 229 12.02 4.55 7.51
N LEU A 230 10.84 5.08 7.18
CA LEU A 230 10.29 6.29 7.79
C LEU A 230 9.75 5.99 9.19
N LYS A 231 10.24 6.72 10.20
CA LYS A 231 9.77 6.62 11.57
C LYS A 231 9.45 8.01 12.11
N ASN A 232 8.23 8.20 12.54
CA ASN A 232 7.77 9.50 13.02
C ASN A 232 8.60 10.01 14.19
N GLY A 233 9.09 11.24 14.10
CA GLY A 233 9.92 11.89 15.10
C GLY A 233 11.40 11.45 15.10
N GLU A 234 11.81 10.54 14.21
CA GLU A 234 13.19 10.06 14.12
C GLU A 234 13.93 10.71 12.94
N PRO A 235 15.28 10.84 13.03
CA PRO A 235 16.10 11.32 11.93
C PRO A 235 16.09 10.31 10.76
N MET A 236 16.02 10.82 9.56
CA MET A 236 15.94 10.02 8.34
C MET A 236 17.32 9.47 7.96
N LEU A 237 17.68 8.34 8.56
CA LEU A 237 18.96 7.64 8.36
C LEU A 237 18.73 6.33 7.59
N PHE A 238 19.72 5.91 6.80
CA PHE A 238 19.72 4.64 6.07
C PHE A 238 21.15 4.12 5.86
N ALA A 239 21.33 3.04 5.08
CA ALA A 239 22.64 2.43 4.86
C ALA A 239 23.37 2.11 6.18
N LYS A 240 22.66 1.48 7.15
CA LYS A 240 23.14 1.22 8.51
C LYS A 240 23.60 2.49 9.24
N GLU A 241 22.85 3.57 9.05
CA GLU A 241 23.08 4.89 9.65
C GLU A 241 24.37 5.60 9.18
N THR A 242 24.99 5.13 8.09
CA THR A 242 26.14 5.82 7.50
C THR A 242 25.73 6.97 6.60
N LYS A 243 24.45 7.01 6.17
CA LYS A 243 23.88 8.06 5.31
C LYS A 243 22.62 8.64 5.94
N GLY A 244 22.37 9.92 5.67
CA GLY A 244 21.18 10.63 6.09
C GLY A 244 20.59 11.47 4.98
N ILE A 245 19.37 11.97 5.21
CA ILE A 245 18.69 12.91 4.33
C ILE A 245 18.71 14.30 4.94
N LYS A 246 19.11 15.29 4.13
CA LYS A 246 19.04 16.72 4.43
C LYS A 246 18.21 17.43 3.37
N LEU A 247 17.49 18.48 3.77
CA LEU A 247 16.83 19.38 2.82
C LEU A 247 17.70 20.58 2.49
N ASP A 248 17.78 20.89 1.21
CA ASP A 248 18.27 22.17 0.68
C ASP A 248 17.08 22.89 0.02
N GLY A 249 16.46 23.77 0.78
CA GLY A 249 15.13 24.26 0.45
C GLY A 249 14.10 23.12 0.47
N SER A 250 13.46 22.84 -0.66
CA SER A 250 12.54 21.71 -0.85
C SER A 250 13.18 20.47 -1.49
N THR A 251 14.50 20.49 -1.72
CA THR A 251 15.21 19.41 -2.40
C THR A 251 15.89 18.50 -1.39
N ALA A 252 15.50 17.22 -1.38
CA ALA A 252 16.16 16.20 -0.56
C ALA A 252 17.54 15.87 -1.16
N LYS A 253 18.53 15.70 -0.29
CA LYS A 253 19.90 15.31 -0.63
C LYS A 253 20.38 14.23 0.32
N VAL A 254 21.10 13.24 -0.21
CA VAL A 254 21.84 12.28 0.60
C VAL A 254 23.12 12.93 1.11
N VAL A 255 23.39 12.75 2.39
CA VAL A 255 24.62 13.22 3.06
C VAL A 255 25.30 12.07 3.78
N ASP A 256 26.62 12.15 3.91
CA ASP A 256 27.44 11.20 4.64
C ASP A 256 27.50 11.59 6.12
N MET A 257 27.22 10.68 7.02
CA MET A 257 27.20 10.93 8.47
C MET A 257 28.60 11.09 9.08
N GLU A 258 29.66 10.70 8.38
CA GLU A 258 31.02 10.99 8.84
C GLU A 258 31.35 12.49 8.78
N SER A 259 30.68 13.22 7.89
CA SER A 259 30.94 14.65 7.63
C SER A 259 29.79 15.59 7.98
N THR A 260 28.64 15.05 8.44
CA THR A 260 27.41 15.83 8.68
C THR A 260 26.97 15.72 10.14
N SER A 261 26.57 16.85 10.75
CA SER A 261 25.97 16.84 12.09
C SER A 261 24.60 16.18 12.08
N MET A 262 24.25 15.45 13.14
CA MET A 262 22.92 14.89 13.35
C MET A 262 21.82 15.99 13.35
N ASP A 263 22.13 17.19 13.83
CA ASP A 263 21.20 18.32 13.86
C ASP A 263 20.81 18.84 12.45
N ASP A 264 21.59 18.47 11.43
CA ASP A 264 21.31 18.81 10.04
C ASP A 264 20.42 17.78 9.33
N ILE A 265 20.21 16.63 9.95
CA ILE A 265 19.42 15.54 9.34
C ILE A 265 17.94 15.83 9.48
N LEU A 266 17.23 15.60 8.39
CA LEU A 266 15.77 15.73 8.35
C LEU A 266 15.11 14.77 9.34
N ILE A 267 14.26 15.32 10.20
CA ILE A 267 13.39 14.52 11.07
C ILE A 267 12.09 14.24 10.33
N HIS A 268 11.68 12.98 10.30
CA HIS A 268 10.39 12.63 9.71
C HIS A 268 9.24 13.08 10.61
N ASP A 269 8.30 13.83 10.02
CA ASP A 269 7.05 14.23 10.65
C ASP A 269 5.90 13.78 9.74
N GLU A 270 5.25 12.69 10.11
CA GLU A 270 4.16 12.12 9.32
C GLU A 270 2.89 12.98 9.27
N THR A 271 2.81 14.03 10.10
CA THR A 271 1.70 14.98 10.08
C THR A 271 1.93 16.16 9.13
N ASN A 272 3.16 16.32 8.64
CA ASN A 272 3.54 17.42 7.78
C ASN A 272 3.26 17.11 6.31
N LEU A 273 2.21 17.73 5.75
CA LEU A 273 1.79 17.51 4.36
C LEU A 273 2.85 17.94 3.33
N ASP A 274 3.55 19.07 3.57
CA ASP A 274 4.57 19.54 2.64
C ASP A 274 5.75 18.55 2.59
N LEU A 275 6.18 18.06 3.75
CA LEU A 275 7.20 17.04 3.83
C LEU A 275 6.75 15.72 3.15
N ALA A 276 5.49 15.33 3.36
CA ALA A 276 4.92 14.14 2.71
C ALA A 276 4.97 14.25 1.17
N HIS A 277 4.66 15.42 0.60
CA HIS A 277 4.78 15.65 -0.83
C HIS A 277 6.24 15.60 -1.33
N ILE A 278 7.18 16.13 -0.56
CA ILE A 278 8.61 16.04 -0.87
C ILE A 278 9.02 14.55 -0.89
N ILE A 279 8.70 13.80 0.16
CA ILE A 279 9.03 12.36 0.28
C ILE A 279 8.40 11.53 -0.84
N ALA A 280 7.12 11.73 -1.11
CA ALA A 280 6.44 11.00 -2.17
C ALA A 280 7.05 11.24 -3.55
N ASN A 281 7.52 12.46 -3.82
CA ASN A 281 8.09 12.82 -5.12
C ASN A 281 9.53 12.35 -5.31
N TRP A 282 10.29 12.08 -4.28
CA TRP A 282 11.67 11.66 -4.46
C TRP A 282 11.83 10.21 -4.96
N THR A 283 10.79 9.37 -4.89
CA THR A 283 10.76 8.04 -5.52
C THR A 283 11.20 8.04 -7.00
N SER A 284 11.06 9.15 -7.69
CA SER A 284 11.48 9.30 -9.08
C SER A 284 12.96 9.73 -9.24
N ASN A 285 13.67 9.96 -8.12
CA ASN A 285 15.06 10.36 -8.12
C ASN A 285 15.97 9.16 -7.78
N PRO A 286 16.77 8.66 -8.73
CA PRO A 286 17.64 7.50 -8.51
C PRO A 286 18.77 7.75 -7.49
N ASP A 287 19.05 9.01 -7.15
CA ASP A 287 20.08 9.38 -6.17
C ASP A 287 19.58 9.34 -4.72
N LEU A 288 18.28 9.07 -4.51
CA LEU A 288 17.64 9.00 -3.21
C LEU A 288 17.17 7.57 -2.89
N PRO A 289 17.18 7.16 -1.61
CA PRO A 289 16.66 5.85 -1.21
C PRO A 289 15.15 5.80 -1.37
N GLU A 290 14.61 4.61 -1.64
CA GLU A 290 13.15 4.40 -1.68
C GLU A 290 12.54 4.52 -0.28
N PRO A 291 11.60 5.46 -0.04
CA PRO A 291 10.98 5.62 1.26
C PRO A 291 9.89 4.56 1.49
N ILE A 292 9.99 3.83 2.59
CA ILE A 292 8.93 2.93 3.08
C ILE A 292 8.52 3.34 4.49
N GLY A 293 7.31 3.01 4.90
CA GLY A 293 6.72 3.45 6.16
C GLY A 293 5.52 4.35 5.94
N VAL A 294 5.06 5.00 7.00
CA VAL A 294 3.99 5.98 6.92
C VAL A 294 4.57 7.30 6.43
N ILE A 295 4.12 7.72 5.24
CA ILE A 295 4.52 8.98 4.61
C ILE A 295 3.71 10.15 5.19
N TYR A 296 2.42 9.91 5.44
CA TYR A 296 1.50 10.91 5.97
C TYR A 296 0.40 10.27 6.81
N SER A 297 0.07 10.87 7.94
CA SER A 297 -1.02 10.41 8.81
C SER A 297 -1.57 11.57 9.64
N ILE A 298 -2.86 11.88 9.49
CA ILE A 298 -3.58 12.88 10.28
C ILE A 298 -5.01 12.44 10.55
N ASP A 299 -5.56 12.86 11.65
CA ASP A 299 -6.97 12.63 11.97
C ASP A 299 -7.86 13.69 11.31
N LYS A 300 -8.92 13.22 10.65
CA LYS A 300 -10.02 14.06 10.14
C LYS A 300 -11.35 13.31 10.27
N PRO A 301 -12.48 14.03 10.43
CA PRO A 301 -13.79 13.40 10.38
C PRO A 301 -13.97 12.55 9.12
N THR A 302 -14.60 11.40 9.26
CA THR A 302 -14.88 10.51 8.13
C THR A 302 -16.22 10.86 7.51
N TYR A 303 -16.34 10.60 6.19
CA TYR A 303 -17.60 10.84 5.47
C TYR A 303 -18.80 10.08 6.07
N ASN A 304 -18.56 8.85 6.53
CA ASN A 304 -19.60 8.03 7.14
C ASN A 304 -20.01 8.50 8.55
N GLN A 305 -19.15 9.17 9.31
CA GLN A 305 -19.49 9.80 10.57
C GLN A 305 -20.36 11.06 10.36
N ASP A 306 -20.06 11.84 9.32
CA ASP A 306 -20.78 13.09 9.02
C ASP A 306 -22.15 12.85 8.35
N MET A 307 -22.47 11.62 7.94
CA MET A 307 -23.76 11.25 7.33
C MET A 307 -24.86 10.90 8.36
N VAL A 308 -24.56 10.85 9.64
CA VAL A 308 -25.48 10.42 10.72
C VAL A 308 -26.22 11.60 11.34
#